data_0cf046fa1336c2c94a63948c8e21d365
#
_entry.id   0cf046fa1336c2c94a63948c8e21d365
#
_cell.length_a   1.000
_cell.length_b   1.000
_cell.length_c   1.000
_cell.angle_alpha   90.00
_cell.angle_beta   90.00
_cell.angle_gamma   90.00
#
_symmetry.space_group_name_H-M   'P 1'
#
loop_
_entity.id
_entity.type
_entity.pdbx_description
1 polymer ?
#
loop_
_entity_poly.entity_id
_entity_poly.type
_entity_poly.pdbx_seq_one_letter_code
_entity_poly.pdbx_strand_id
1 'polypeptide(L)'
;MAKILFTDWKPEAYVDHHGMGPNQARIYLPPYAEPIRPMADPILWRELAWYGAQMADKEEEANLSGAINSAVYSGWGHFGFHWITPFHNIAGMLTESAAAKLASPAWETTTPLGFPVEPEV
;
A
#
# COMPACT_ATOMS: atom_id res chain seq x y z
N MET A 1 -6.82 18.21 9.04
CA MET A 1 -5.92 17.02 9.12
C MET A 1 -4.51 17.38 9.57
N ALA A 2 -3.79 18.32 8.94
CA ALA A 2 -2.41 18.67 9.32
C ALA A 2 -2.22 19.03 10.81
N LYS A 3 -3.10 19.86 11.38
CA LYS A 3 -3.06 20.20 12.81
C LYS A 3 -3.16 18.94 13.69
N ILE A 4 -4.07 18.04 13.36
CA ILE A 4 -4.27 16.80 14.12
C ILE A 4 -3.01 15.94 14.08
N LEU A 5 -2.48 15.67 12.88
CA LEU A 5 -1.34 14.77 12.70
C LEU A 5 -0.04 15.35 13.25
N PHE A 6 0.25 16.62 12.97
CA PHE A 6 1.58 17.18 13.22
C PHE A 6 1.69 17.98 14.52
N THR A 7 0.56 18.32 15.15
CA THR A 7 0.55 19.13 16.36
C THR A 7 -0.12 18.41 17.52
N ASP A 8 -1.36 17.94 17.32
CA ASP A 8 -2.17 17.47 18.43
C ASP A 8 -1.88 16.02 18.81
N TRP A 9 -1.79 15.12 17.81
CA TRP A 9 -1.62 13.68 18.03
C TRP A 9 -0.19 13.19 17.88
N LYS A 10 0.52 13.63 16.86
CA LYS A 10 1.87 13.18 16.52
C LYS A 10 1.98 11.64 16.52
N PRO A 11 1.19 10.94 15.70
CA PRO A 11 1.23 9.50 15.67
C PRO A 11 2.58 8.99 15.17
N GLU A 12 2.97 7.80 15.56
CA GLU A 12 4.19 7.15 15.02
C GLU A 12 3.98 6.61 13.62
N ALA A 13 2.75 6.18 13.31
CA ALA A 13 2.38 5.69 11.99
C ALA A 13 1.06 6.30 11.51
N TYR A 14 0.95 6.45 10.19
CA TYR A 14 -0.26 6.94 9.51
C TYR A 14 -0.54 6.05 8.31
N VAL A 15 -1.78 5.61 8.16
CA VAL A 15 -2.21 4.80 7.03
C VAL A 15 -3.30 5.52 6.25
N ASP A 16 -3.11 5.63 4.95
CA ASP A 16 -4.05 6.21 4.00
C ASP A 16 -4.58 5.08 3.10
N HIS A 17 -5.79 4.61 3.38
CA HIS A 17 -6.39 3.50 2.64
C HIS A 17 -7.14 4.02 1.42
N HIS A 18 -6.73 3.57 0.26
CA HIS A 18 -7.32 3.88 -1.03
C HIS A 18 -7.98 2.66 -1.67
N GLY A 19 -8.69 2.90 -2.77
CA GLY A 19 -9.30 1.86 -3.59
C GLY A 19 -8.81 1.91 -5.02
N MET A 20 -8.24 0.82 -5.51
CA MET A 20 -7.81 0.66 -6.90
C MET A 20 -8.83 -0.12 -7.74
N GLY A 21 -8.56 -0.22 -9.05
CA GLY A 21 -9.42 -0.96 -9.98
C GLY A 21 -9.53 -2.45 -9.65
N PRO A 22 -10.58 -3.13 -10.13
CA PRO A 22 -10.88 -4.51 -9.73
C PRO A 22 -10.00 -5.58 -10.38
N ASN A 23 -9.29 -5.24 -11.45
CA ASN A 23 -8.52 -6.19 -12.26
C ASN A 23 -7.00 -6.11 -12.00
N GLN A 24 -6.62 -5.57 -10.86
CA GLN A 24 -5.23 -5.48 -10.41
C GLN A 24 -4.97 -6.45 -9.25
N ALA A 25 -3.79 -6.34 -8.64
CA ALA A 25 -3.52 -7.03 -7.38
C ALA A 25 -4.63 -6.78 -6.35
N ARG A 26 -4.77 -7.66 -5.39
CA ARG A 26 -5.85 -7.56 -4.40
C ARG A 26 -5.60 -6.43 -3.41
N ILE A 27 -4.34 -6.23 -3.04
CA ILE A 27 -3.93 -5.10 -2.21
C ILE A 27 -2.52 -4.64 -2.57
N TYR A 28 -2.33 -3.34 -2.61
CA TYR A 28 -1.00 -2.72 -2.63
C TYR A 28 -0.62 -2.29 -1.22
N LEU A 29 0.58 -2.68 -0.81
CA LEU A 29 1.17 -2.41 0.50
C LEU A 29 2.52 -1.69 0.34
N PRO A 30 3.01 -0.94 1.35
CA PRO A 30 4.38 -0.46 1.33
C PRO A 30 5.39 -1.63 1.28
N PRO A 31 6.64 -1.40 0.90
CA PRO A 31 7.24 -0.12 0.56
C PRO A 31 6.88 0.39 -0.82
N TYR A 32 7.13 1.68 -1.06
CA TYR A 32 6.98 2.30 -2.37
C TYR A 32 8.07 1.88 -3.35
N ALA A 33 7.76 2.02 -4.65
CA ALA A 33 8.76 1.89 -5.71
C ALA A 33 9.76 3.07 -5.67
N GLU A 34 10.93 2.85 -6.26
CA GLU A 34 11.87 3.93 -6.55
C GLU A 34 11.28 4.93 -7.58
N PRO A 35 11.66 6.20 -7.53
CA PRO A 35 12.60 6.77 -6.56
C PRO A 35 11.94 7.11 -5.22
N ILE A 36 12.73 7.05 -4.14
CA ILE A 36 12.34 7.54 -2.82
C ILE A 36 12.95 8.92 -2.56
N ARG A 37 12.35 9.68 -1.64
CA ARG A 37 12.88 10.98 -1.24
C ARG A 37 14.02 10.81 -0.25
N PRO A 38 15.24 11.26 -0.60
CA PRO A 38 16.39 11.12 0.29
C PRO A 38 16.38 12.10 1.48
N MET A 39 15.46 13.07 1.47
CA MET A 39 15.39 14.10 2.52
C MET A 39 14.62 13.66 3.77
N ALA A 40 13.83 12.60 3.69
CA ALA A 40 13.22 11.99 4.86
C ALA A 40 14.24 11.06 5.54
N ASP A 41 14.10 10.88 6.87
CA ASP A 41 15.01 10.01 7.61
C ASP A 41 14.96 8.59 7.04
N PRO A 42 16.11 7.99 6.71
CA PRO A 42 16.17 6.64 6.14
C PRO A 42 15.49 5.56 6.99
N ILE A 43 15.39 5.74 8.29
CA ILE A 43 14.72 4.78 9.18
C ILE A 43 13.24 4.65 8.83
N LEU A 44 12.58 5.73 8.44
CA LEU A 44 11.15 5.72 8.10
C LEU A 44 10.88 4.87 6.85
N TRP A 45 11.77 4.90 5.86
CA TRP A 45 11.67 4.04 4.69
C TRP A 45 11.84 2.56 5.05
N ARG A 46 12.67 2.25 6.04
CA ARG A 46 12.81 0.88 6.56
C ARG A 46 11.60 0.44 7.36
N GLU A 47 11.03 1.33 8.16
CA GLU A 47 9.78 1.09 8.88
C GLU A 47 8.63 0.80 7.92
N LEU A 48 8.49 1.57 6.84
CA LEU A 48 7.49 1.31 5.81
C LEU A 48 7.64 -0.09 5.20
N ALA A 49 8.86 -0.51 4.91
CA ALA A 49 9.12 -1.85 4.40
C ALA A 49 8.76 -2.93 5.43
N TRP A 50 9.04 -2.69 6.69
CA TRP A 50 8.73 -3.60 7.78
C TRP A 50 7.21 -3.72 8.02
N TYR A 51 6.49 -2.61 8.07
CA TYR A 51 5.03 -2.62 8.17
C TYR A 51 4.40 -3.37 6.99
N GLY A 52 4.83 -3.09 5.77
CA GLY A 52 4.31 -3.75 4.58
C GLY A 52 4.56 -5.26 4.59
N ALA A 53 5.74 -5.69 5.02
CA ALA A 53 6.04 -7.11 5.16
C ALA A 53 5.14 -7.79 6.20
N GLN A 54 4.91 -7.15 7.35
CA GLN A 54 4.01 -7.67 8.39
C GLN A 54 2.55 -7.72 7.93
N MET A 55 2.09 -6.73 7.18
CA MET A 55 0.75 -6.75 6.59
C MET A 55 0.58 -7.92 5.63
N ALA A 56 1.52 -8.10 4.70
CA ALA A 56 1.49 -9.21 3.75
C ALA A 56 1.53 -10.58 4.43
N ASP A 57 2.38 -10.73 5.43
CA ASP A 57 2.48 -11.95 6.24
C ASP A 57 1.14 -12.32 6.89
N LYS A 58 0.45 -11.34 7.47
CA LYS A 58 -0.85 -11.54 8.10
C LYS A 58 -1.97 -11.88 7.10
N GLU A 59 -1.90 -11.36 5.90
CA GLU A 59 -2.83 -11.75 4.84
C GLU A 59 -2.58 -13.18 4.38
N GLU A 60 -1.34 -13.58 4.19
CA GLU A 60 -0.99 -14.96 3.83
C GLU A 60 -1.37 -15.96 4.93
N GLU A 61 -1.16 -15.62 6.21
CA GLU A 61 -1.65 -16.43 7.34
C GLU A 61 -3.18 -16.60 7.31
N ALA A 62 -3.91 -15.61 6.81
CA ALA A 62 -5.36 -15.65 6.64
C ALA A 62 -5.82 -16.33 5.33
N ASN A 63 -4.90 -16.93 4.56
CA ASN A 63 -5.12 -17.49 3.23
C ASN A 63 -5.62 -16.46 2.20
N LEU A 64 -5.23 -15.21 2.35
CA LEU A 64 -5.47 -14.15 1.38
C LEU A 64 -4.22 -13.96 0.52
N SER A 65 -4.38 -14.00 -0.79
CA SER A 65 -3.29 -13.80 -1.75
C SER A 65 -3.47 -12.53 -2.55
N GLY A 66 -2.40 -12.08 -3.22
CA GLY A 66 -2.44 -10.95 -4.14
C GLY A 66 -1.97 -9.64 -3.55
N ALA A 67 -1.23 -9.66 -2.45
CA ALA A 67 -0.50 -8.50 -1.95
C ALA A 67 0.70 -8.20 -2.86
N ILE A 68 0.87 -6.93 -3.22
CA ILE A 68 2.04 -6.44 -3.96
C ILE A 68 2.64 -5.22 -3.27
N ASN A 69 3.90 -4.96 -3.52
CA ASN A 69 4.60 -3.75 -3.08
C ASN A 69 5.56 -3.26 -4.17
N SER A 70 6.23 -2.15 -3.91
CA SER A 70 7.29 -1.58 -4.78
C SER A 70 6.86 -1.44 -6.25
N ALA A 71 5.60 -1.12 -6.51
CA ALA A 71 5.02 -1.17 -7.85
C ALA A 71 4.35 0.15 -8.27
N VAL A 72 3.16 0.43 -7.78
CA VAL A 72 2.26 1.47 -8.32
C VAL A 72 2.70 2.88 -7.94
N TYR A 73 3.14 3.06 -6.72
CA TYR A 73 3.52 4.36 -6.16
C TYR A 73 4.99 4.44 -5.86
N SER A 74 5.61 5.58 -6.21
CA SER A 74 6.97 5.88 -5.80
C SER A 74 7.01 6.65 -4.48
N GLY A 75 8.12 6.56 -3.79
CA GLY A 75 8.37 7.35 -2.59
C GLY A 75 8.70 8.84 -2.87
N TRP A 76 8.61 9.27 -4.13
CA TRP A 76 8.93 10.64 -4.54
C TRP A 76 7.74 11.61 -4.52
N GLY A 77 6.54 11.13 -4.36
CA GLY A 77 5.33 11.96 -4.35
C GLY A 77 5.35 13.05 -3.28
N HIS A 78 4.50 14.04 -3.42
CA HIS A 78 4.28 15.12 -2.46
C HIS A 78 2.82 15.54 -2.37
N PHE A 79 1.94 14.67 -2.84
CA PHE A 79 0.49 14.82 -2.74
C PHE A 79 -0.01 13.89 -1.63
N GLY A 80 -0.80 14.44 -0.70
CA GLY A 80 -1.38 13.66 0.37
C GLY A 80 -0.47 13.44 1.59
N PHE A 81 -1.08 12.96 2.64
CA PHE A 81 -0.44 12.90 3.96
C PHE A 81 0.60 11.78 4.07
N HIS A 82 0.41 10.66 3.38
CA HIS A 82 1.36 9.55 3.39
C HIS A 82 2.73 9.90 2.79
N TRP A 83 2.83 10.96 1.96
CA TRP A 83 4.11 11.44 1.44
C TRP A 83 4.74 12.56 2.26
N ILE A 84 3.93 13.31 3.02
CA ILE A 84 4.46 14.41 3.83
C ILE A 84 4.78 13.99 5.26
N THR A 85 4.13 12.97 5.77
CA THR A 85 4.31 12.46 7.12
C THR A 85 5.76 12.01 7.43
N PRO A 86 6.52 11.41 6.50
CA PRO A 86 7.93 11.09 6.74
C PRO A 86 8.82 12.30 7.10
N PHE A 87 8.45 13.50 6.66
CA PHE A 87 9.18 14.73 7.06
C PHE A 87 8.82 15.21 8.47
N HIS A 88 7.90 14.55 9.12
CA HIS A 88 7.46 14.81 10.49
C HIS A 88 7.71 13.62 11.42
N ASN A 89 8.63 12.74 11.06
CA ASN A 89 8.96 11.52 11.82
C ASN A 89 7.75 10.58 12.03
N ILE A 90 6.90 10.48 11.01
CA ILE A 90 5.73 9.60 11.02
C ILE A 90 5.87 8.63 9.84
N ALA A 91 5.78 7.32 10.12
CA ALA A 91 5.74 6.30 9.07
C ALA A 91 4.41 6.37 8.29
N GLY A 92 4.42 7.14 7.21
CA GLY A 92 3.23 7.38 6.38
C GLY A 92 3.08 6.33 5.28
N MET A 93 2.00 5.59 5.34
CA MET A 93 1.71 4.49 4.43
C MET A 93 0.49 4.81 3.55
N LEU A 94 0.55 4.39 2.29
CA LEU A 94 -0.60 4.26 1.42
C LEU A 94 -0.83 2.79 1.14
N THR A 95 -2.08 2.36 1.22
CA THR A 95 -2.52 1.05 0.75
C THR A 95 -3.62 1.22 -0.30
N GLU A 96 -3.69 0.31 -1.25
CA GLU A 96 -4.75 0.28 -2.26
C GLU A 96 -5.43 -1.07 -2.25
N SER A 97 -6.70 -1.11 -1.90
CA SER A 97 -7.50 -2.33 -1.97
C SER A 97 -8.21 -2.43 -3.31
N ALA A 98 -8.21 -3.60 -3.91
CA ALA A 98 -8.94 -3.81 -5.15
C ALA A 98 -10.45 -3.62 -4.97
N ALA A 99 -11.06 -2.84 -5.84
CA ALA A 99 -12.51 -2.68 -5.85
C ALA A 99 -13.19 -4.01 -6.22
N ALA A 100 -14.20 -4.40 -5.46
CA ALA A 100 -15.07 -5.49 -5.85
C ALA A 100 -16.06 -5.01 -6.91
N LYS A 101 -16.15 -5.71 -8.03
CA LYS A 101 -17.32 -5.57 -8.90
C LYS A 101 -18.50 -6.27 -8.25
N LEU A 102 -19.64 -5.60 -8.14
CA LEU A 102 -20.89 -6.23 -7.75
C LEU A 102 -21.13 -7.47 -8.62
N ALA A 103 -21.25 -8.64 -7.99
CA ALA A 103 -21.56 -9.92 -8.63
C ALA A 103 -20.54 -10.46 -9.64
N SER A 104 -19.29 -10.00 -9.60
CA SER A 104 -18.21 -10.62 -10.39
C SER A 104 -17.00 -10.84 -9.52
N PRO A 105 -16.60 -12.08 -9.25
CA PRO A 105 -15.31 -12.35 -8.61
C PRO A 105 -14.19 -12.08 -9.62
N ALA A 106 -13.75 -10.82 -9.70
CA ALA A 106 -12.75 -10.38 -10.66
C ALA A 106 -11.40 -11.12 -10.47
N TRP A 107 -11.16 -11.64 -9.28
CA TRP A 107 -10.00 -12.46 -8.94
C TRP A 107 -10.05 -13.88 -9.57
N GLU A 108 -11.23 -14.38 -9.94
CA GLU A 108 -11.37 -15.68 -10.62
C GLU A 108 -11.05 -15.61 -12.12
N THR A 109 -11.04 -14.41 -12.70
CA THR A 109 -10.80 -14.23 -14.12
C THR A 109 -9.40 -13.76 -14.50
N THR A 110 -8.60 -13.38 -13.49
CA THR A 110 -7.24 -12.89 -13.70
C THR A 110 -6.31 -13.37 -12.59
N THR A 111 -5.06 -13.66 -12.97
CA THR A 111 -4.00 -13.87 -11.98
C THR A 111 -3.74 -12.56 -11.21
N PRO A 112 -3.02 -12.59 -10.07
CA PRO A 112 -2.59 -11.39 -9.36
C PRO A 112 -1.84 -10.37 -10.24
N LEU A 113 -1.26 -10.81 -11.35
CA LEU A 113 -0.58 -9.97 -12.33
C LEU A 113 -1.50 -9.49 -13.47
N GLY A 114 -2.81 -9.75 -13.41
CA GLY A 114 -3.78 -9.32 -14.39
C GLY A 114 -3.86 -10.17 -15.66
N PHE A 115 -3.21 -11.32 -15.69
CA PHE A 115 -3.34 -12.26 -16.80
C PHE A 115 -4.64 -13.07 -16.68
N PRO A 116 -5.30 -13.39 -17.81
CA PRO A 116 -6.46 -14.26 -17.80
C PRO A 116 -6.12 -15.61 -17.15
N VAL A 117 -7.02 -16.09 -16.29
CA VAL A 117 -6.93 -17.48 -15.79
C VAL A 117 -7.49 -18.38 -16.90
N GLU A 118 -6.68 -19.30 -17.40
CA GLU A 118 -7.15 -20.32 -18.34
C GLU A 118 -8.22 -21.17 -17.62
N PRO A 119 -9.37 -21.41 -18.25
CA PRO A 119 -10.35 -22.30 -17.68
C PRO A 119 -9.72 -23.69 -17.54
N GLU A 120 -9.81 -24.27 -16.36
CA GLU A 120 -9.44 -25.67 -16.18
C GLU A 120 -10.30 -26.54 -17.09
N VAL A 121 -9.68 -27.32 -17.96
CA VAL A 121 -10.30 -28.23 -18.92
C VAL A 121 -10.77 -29.49 -18.21
#